data_8118569c82a6baeda45916fae57368d8
#
_entry.id   8118569c82a6baeda45916fae57368d8
#
_cell.length_a   1.000
_cell.length_b   1.000
_cell.length_c   1.000
_cell.angle_alpha   90.00
_cell.angle_beta   90.00
_cell.angle_gamma   90.00
#
_symmetry.space_group_name_H-M   'P 1'
#
loop_
_entity.id
_entity.type
_entity.pdbx_description
1 polymer ?
#
loop_
_entity_poly.entity_id
_entity_poly.type
_entity_poly.pdbx_seq_one_letter_code
_entity_poly.pdbx_strand_id
1 'polypeptide(L)'
;MATNTLPPTVPVVLSGQLLALIEQGRTQPDVVIGGIPFRVDPSQEDPLLYDLRTSEKEQFDSSQQAGENSFGDWWLRSQSSFHGGAGQRYIDSGDPDVSRIRFDTSSAAYPHVPGELGIAGQFTSAALGRGLCEQVTWASTPKLVTASTSANQIFAATLPGLTGSTTITLGASGVPTAMTTDGVNVYVAIADKIYRVNSAGVATNTHTLTFTGPVTMGFAKQRLIVCVANKVYELDPNPSVPPVAVGAAHYINPSTDYIYTSVSEGPNGIYLSGYSGTRSDVSSMSVAESAGTIVLGPPVVQLRMPPRELVNDVFFYVGSLFALATTNGCRVGSFTPYGQPQMGTLLIKDTPCTSLTGDGTLIYVGARDSVWWIDLSTSIDQVGGYAYACAGTGVGADPSDELTDIEVYVGGLVFATSSAGQLISQPSYAPNTATLTTSWARFGTTEPKRLHYITVEGDFPVVGGVDSVLTVVVENAEAETVEFNIMGGAKNYEFSCQGLAASQAFRLHFTLRDAGAGNGVLLRSWQMKAKPVPTRFPEVTLPLMCWDRETPIGQPEVGYLGYARDRFLPLQALARRSEQVTVQDRVLGINYQAEVTRAQFRQDVGLSASNKFGGTLNVILKQV
;
A
#
# COMPACT_ATOMS: atom_id res chain seq x y z
N MET A 1 -10.37 36.13 21.30
CA MET A 1 -11.78 36.15 20.86
C MET A 1 -11.77 36.30 19.36
N ALA A 2 -12.00 35.23 18.63
CA ALA A 2 -12.12 35.28 17.18
C ALA A 2 -13.50 35.83 16.84
N THR A 3 -13.55 36.96 16.18
CA THR A 3 -14.78 37.49 15.60
C THR A 3 -15.22 36.58 14.47
N ASN A 4 -16.23 35.76 14.73
CA ASN A 4 -16.91 34.97 13.71
C ASN A 4 -17.62 35.94 12.75
N THR A 5 -16.98 36.34 11.68
CA THR A 5 -17.62 37.04 10.57
C THR A 5 -18.48 36.03 9.82
N LEU A 6 -19.77 36.06 10.05
CA LEU A 6 -20.76 35.28 9.29
C LEU A 6 -20.62 35.58 7.79
N PRO A 7 -20.73 34.57 6.90
CA PRO A 7 -20.71 34.82 5.47
C PRO A 7 -21.83 35.76 5.04
N PRO A 8 -21.66 36.53 3.95
CA PRO A 8 -22.65 37.50 3.49
C PRO A 8 -23.96 36.78 3.17
N THR A 9 -25.01 37.13 3.92
CA THR A 9 -26.37 36.66 3.64
C THR A 9 -26.84 37.21 2.30
N VAL A 10 -27.36 36.32 1.44
CA VAL A 10 -28.00 36.75 0.18
C VAL A 10 -29.16 37.69 0.53
N PRO A 11 -29.20 38.91 0.02
CA PRO A 11 -30.22 39.87 0.41
C PRO A 11 -31.60 39.42 -0.12
N VAL A 12 -32.49 39.10 0.80
CA VAL A 12 -33.89 38.91 0.43
C VAL A 12 -34.44 40.27 0.02
N VAL A 13 -34.99 40.37 -1.19
CA VAL A 13 -35.59 41.61 -1.67
C VAL A 13 -36.90 41.82 -0.94
N LEU A 14 -36.89 42.71 0.05
CA LEU A 14 -38.08 43.09 0.81
C LEU A 14 -38.82 44.26 0.12
N SER A 15 -40.13 44.31 0.28
CA SER A 15 -40.90 45.44 -0.25
C SER A 15 -40.52 46.72 0.50
N GLY A 16 -40.58 47.88 -0.20
CA GLY A 16 -40.25 49.17 0.41
C GLY A 16 -41.10 49.51 1.63
N GLN A 17 -42.35 49.05 1.68
CA GLN A 17 -43.25 49.25 2.84
C GLN A 17 -42.83 48.41 4.04
N LEU A 18 -42.41 47.16 3.80
CA LEU A 18 -41.89 46.29 4.86
C LEU A 18 -40.55 46.82 5.41
N LEU A 19 -39.65 47.28 4.56
CA LEU A 19 -38.41 47.93 4.97
C LEU A 19 -38.66 49.15 5.84
N ALA A 20 -39.60 50.02 5.46
CA ALA A 20 -39.94 51.21 6.24
C ALA A 20 -40.48 50.88 7.64
N LEU A 21 -41.25 49.79 7.79
CA LEU A 21 -41.71 49.34 9.10
C LEU A 21 -40.59 48.78 9.99
N ILE A 22 -39.63 48.04 9.36
CA ILE A 22 -38.46 47.53 10.05
C ILE A 22 -37.57 48.66 10.53
N GLU A 23 -37.28 49.63 9.68
CA GLU A 23 -36.46 50.82 10.00
C GLU A 23 -37.07 51.68 11.09
N GLN A 24 -38.40 51.80 11.12
CA GLN A 24 -39.11 52.51 12.18
C GLN A 24 -39.19 51.77 13.53
N GLY A 25 -38.65 50.52 13.57
CA GLY A 25 -38.64 49.70 14.80
C GLY A 25 -40.05 49.28 15.29
N ARG A 26 -41.07 49.31 14.39
CA ARG A 26 -42.47 49.01 14.75
C ARG A 26 -42.79 47.51 14.78
N THR A 27 -41.91 46.66 14.28
CA THR A 27 -42.23 45.24 14.05
C THR A 27 -42.02 44.34 15.26
N GLN A 28 -41.37 44.68 16.30
CA GLN A 28 -41.10 43.85 17.51
C GLN A 28 -41.24 42.31 17.27
N PRO A 29 -40.42 41.68 16.46
CA PRO A 29 -40.58 40.31 16.12
C PRO A 29 -40.06 39.38 17.22
N ASP A 30 -40.66 38.18 17.34
CA ASP A 30 -40.15 37.08 18.14
C ASP A 30 -39.02 36.36 17.40
N VAL A 31 -39.14 36.26 16.07
CA VAL A 31 -38.14 35.60 15.19
C VAL A 31 -37.95 36.45 13.93
N VAL A 32 -36.69 36.60 13.50
CA VAL A 32 -36.33 37.21 12.21
C VAL A 32 -35.64 36.17 11.33
N ILE A 33 -36.20 35.87 10.16
CA ILE A 33 -35.69 34.86 9.21
C ILE A 33 -35.24 35.55 7.94
N GLY A 34 -33.93 35.56 7.64
CA GLY A 34 -33.41 36.25 6.47
C GLY A 34 -33.75 37.74 6.40
N GLY A 35 -33.85 38.42 7.53
CA GLY A 35 -34.25 39.82 7.65
C GLY A 35 -35.78 40.04 7.71
N ILE A 36 -36.61 39.02 7.54
CA ILE A 36 -38.07 39.12 7.56
C ILE A 36 -38.58 38.93 9.01
N PRO A 37 -39.28 39.89 9.58
CA PRO A 37 -39.77 39.81 10.97
C PRO A 37 -41.08 39.02 11.07
N PHE A 38 -41.12 38.11 12.04
CA PHE A 38 -42.32 37.31 12.35
C PHE A 38 -42.58 37.27 13.86
N ARG A 39 -43.84 36.94 14.20
CA ARG A 39 -44.24 36.57 15.54
C ARG A 39 -44.67 35.14 15.60
N VAL A 40 -44.38 34.48 16.71
CA VAL A 40 -44.85 33.11 16.96
C VAL A 40 -46.36 33.18 17.28
N ASP A 41 -47.10 32.25 16.70
CA ASP A 41 -48.56 32.15 16.95
C ASP A 41 -48.79 31.26 18.18
N PRO A 42 -49.20 31.84 19.33
CA PRO A 42 -49.42 31.08 20.56
C PRO A 42 -50.73 30.28 20.56
N SER A 43 -51.58 30.48 19.57
CA SER A 43 -52.91 29.85 19.51
C SER A 43 -52.89 28.48 18.80
N GLN A 44 -51.77 28.11 18.21
CA GLN A 44 -51.65 26.83 17.50
C GLN A 44 -51.45 25.67 18.48
N GLU A 45 -52.03 24.51 18.16
CA GLU A 45 -51.84 23.28 18.93
C GLU A 45 -50.41 22.73 18.79
N ASP A 46 -49.73 23.03 17.68
CA ASP A 46 -48.30 22.69 17.48
C ASP A 46 -47.43 23.84 18.04
N PRO A 47 -46.87 23.69 19.24
CA PRO A 47 -45.99 24.70 19.80
C PRO A 47 -44.70 24.84 19.03
N LEU A 48 -43.95 25.91 19.31
CA LEU A 48 -42.58 26.06 18.88
C LEU A 48 -41.77 24.79 19.25
N LEU A 49 -41.33 24.02 18.26
CA LEU A 49 -40.67 22.74 18.46
C LEU A 49 -39.23 22.84 18.02
N TYR A 50 -38.31 22.58 18.96
CA TYR A 50 -36.91 22.35 18.68
C TYR A 50 -36.66 20.83 18.75
N ASP A 51 -36.32 20.22 17.62
CA ASP A 51 -36.09 18.80 17.52
C ASP A 51 -34.68 18.51 17.01
N LEU A 52 -34.13 17.39 17.36
CA LEU A 52 -32.85 16.93 16.87
C LEU A 52 -33.09 15.78 15.86
N ARG A 53 -33.26 16.16 14.61
CA ARG A 53 -33.53 15.23 13.53
C ARG A 53 -32.27 14.50 13.08
N THR A 54 -32.44 13.27 12.68
CA THR A 54 -31.41 12.45 12.07
C THR A 54 -31.53 12.54 10.56
N SER A 55 -30.41 12.82 9.86
CA SER A 55 -30.41 12.74 8.41
C SER A 55 -30.70 11.31 7.96
N GLU A 56 -31.59 11.14 7.01
CA GLU A 56 -31.69 9.89 6.28
C GLU A 56 -30.41 9.72 5.47
N LYS A 57 -29.64 8.66 5.77
CA LYS A 57 -28.47 8.33 5.00
C LYS A 57 -28.84 7.25 4.01
N GLU A 58 -28.76 7.60 2.75
CA GLU A 58 -28.81 6.61 1.71
C GLU A 58 -27.49 5.85 1.69
N GLN A 59 -27.58 4.54 1.73
CA GLN A 59 -26.42 3.66 1.61
C GLN A 59 -26.08 3.53 0.11
N PHE A 60 -25.15 4.38 -0.36
CA PHE A 60 -24.72 4.37 -1.74
C PHE A 60 -23.50 3.49 -1.95
N ASP A 61 -23.60 2.22 -1.72
CA ASP A 61 -22.67 1.28 -2.32
C ASP A 61 -23.44 0.37 -3.29
N SER A 62 -23.70 0.89 -4.48
CA SER A 62 -24.39 0.15 -5.54
C SER A 62 -23.58 -1.04 -6.07
N SER A 63 -22.28 -1.12 -5.76
CA SER A 63 -21.42 -2.25 -6.11
C SER A 63 -21.54 -3.41 -5.13
N GLN A 64 -22.09 -3.16 -3.95
CA GLN A 64 -22.39 -4.21 -2.99
C GLN A 64 -23.81 -4.69 -3.22
N GLN A 65 -23.93 -5.86 -3.82
CA GLN A 65 -25.21 -6.56 -3.82
C GLN A 65 -25.65 -6.70 -2.37
N ALA A 66 -26.80 -6.14 -2.05
CA ALA A 66 -27.38 -6.09 -0.71
C ALA A 66 -27.51 -7.47 -0.03
N GLY A 67 -27.25 -8.57 -0.74
CA GLY A 67 -27.31 -9.94 -0.25
C GLY A 67 -26.05 -10.47 0.43
N GLU A 68 -24.86 -9.92 0.12
CA GLU A 68 -23.61 -10.52 0.62
C GLU A 68 -23.02 -9.83 1.85
N ASN A 69 -23.27 -8.55 2.07
CA ASN A 69 -22.54 -7.77 3.08
C ASN A 69 -23.39 -7.00 4.09
N SER A 70 -24.72 -7.08 4.02
CA SER A 70 -25.60 -6.42 4.99
C SER A 70 -26.52 -7.42 5.68
N PHE A 71 -26.24 -7.70 6.94
CA PHE A 71 -27.19 -8.37 7.83
C PHE A 71 -27.90 -7.27 8.63
N GLY A 72 -29.09 -6.87 8.20
CA GLY A 72 -29.83 -5.75 8.80
C GLY A 72 -29.08 -4.43 8.58
N ASP A 73 -28.93 -3.63 9.64
CA ASP A 73 -28.29 -2.30 9.62
C ASP A 73 -26.76 -2.36 9.72
N TRP A 74 -26.12 -3.54 9.58
CA TRP A 74 -24.68 -3.70 9.75
C TRP A 74 -23.93 -3.59 8.42
N TRP A 75 -22.87 -2.81 8.42
CA TRP A 75 -21.88 -2.78 7.35
C TRP A 75 -20.76 -3.74 7.68
N LEU A 76 -20.51 -4.67 6.78
CA LEU A 76 -19.54 -5.74 6.97
C LEU A 76 -18.37 -5.57 5.99
N ARG A 77 -17.17 -5.85 6.50
CA ARG A 77 -15.97 -6.07 5.67
C ARG A 77 -15.23 -7.27 6.21
N SER A 78 -14.85 -8.17 5.30
CA SER A 78 -14.13 -9.37 5.64
C SER A 78 -13.05 -9.67 4.61
N GLN A 79 -12.05 -10.39 5.05
CA GLN A 79 -11.01 -10.96 4.20
C GLN A 79 -10.74 -12.38 4.67
N SER A 80 -10.81 -13.35 3.76
CA SER A 80 -10.61 -14.77 4.01
C SER A 80 -9.45 -15.37 3.22
N SER A 81 -8.70 -14.55 2.51
CA SER A 81 -7.50 -14.95 1.80
C SER A 81 -6.54 -13.78 1.66
N PHE A 82 -5.24 -14.07 1.56
CA PHE A 82 -4.18 -13.08 1.57
C PHE A 82 -3.22 -13.23 0.39
N HIS A 83 -3.46 -14.22 -0.49
CA HIS A 83 -2.55 -14.58 -1.57
C HIS A 83 -2.38 -13.51 -2.66
N GLY A 84 -3.25 -12.51 -2.71
CA GLY A 84 -3.07 -11.34 -3.58
C GLY A 84 -1.95 -10.38 -3.15
N GLY A 85 -1.36 -10.59 -1.98
CA GLY A 85 -0.17 -9.88 -1.52
C GLY A 85 -0.40 -8.45 -1.05
N ALA A 86 0.71 -7.76 -0.84
CA ALA A 86 0.77 -6.40 -0.31
C ALA A 86 0.47 -5.31 -1.36
N GLY A 87 0.43 -4.06 -0.90
CA GLY A 87 0.39 -2.87 -1.74
C GLY A 87 -1.00 -2.30 -2.03
N GLN A 88 -2.03 -2.76 -1.34
CA GLN A 88 -3.36 -2.18 -1.42
C GLN A 88 -3.66 -1.33 -0.18
N ARG A 89 -3.65 -0.01 -0.33
CA ARG A 89 -3.87 0.91 0.79
C ARG A 89 -5.34 1.02 1.21
N TYR A 90 -6.27 0.96 0.27
CA TYR A 90 -7.71 1.06 0.53
C TYR A 90 -8.45 -0.11 -0.07
N ILE A 91 -9.45 -0.62 0.64
CA ILE A 91 -10.41 -1.55 0.07
C ILE A 91 -11.36 -0.72 -0.79
N ASP A 92 -11.21 -0.80 -2.10
CA ASP A 92 -12.06 -0.10 -3.04
C ASP A 92 -13.28 -0.95 -3.39
N SER A 93 -14.42 -0.29 -3.59
CA SER A 93 -15.66 -0.94 -3.97
C SER A 93 -15.71 -1.37 -5.45
N GLY A 94 -14.77 -0.87 -6.26
CA GLY A 94 -14.75 -1.11 -7.71
C GLY A 94 -14.32 -2.52 -8.12
N ASP A 95 -13.57 -3.23 -7.28
CA ASP A 95 -13.14 -4.60 -7.55
C ASP A 95 -13.15 -5.46 -6.28
N PRO A 96 -14.29 -6.07 -5.96
CA PRO A 96 -14.44 -6.86 -4.75
C PRO A 96 -13.51 -8.08 -4.70
N ASP A 97 -13.18 -8.68 -5.83
CA ASP A 97 -12.39 -9.91 -5.85
C ASP A 97 -10.93 -9.64 -5.51
N VAL A 98 -10.32 -8.61 -6.10
CA VAL A 98 -8.94 -8.22 -5.78
C VAL A 98 -8.83 -7.63 -4.38
N SER A 99 -9.81 -6.85 -3.95
CA SER A 99 -9.79 -6.22 -2.61
C SER A 99 -9.93 -7.22 -1.47
N ARG A 100 -10.49 -8.40 -1.73
CA ARG A 100 -10.68 -9.47 -0.74
C ARG A 100 -9.43 -10.32 -0.49
N ILE A 101 -8.43 -10.26 -1.35
CA ILE A 101 -7.24 -11.10 -1.28
C ILE A 101 -5.95 -10.33 -1.02
N ARG A 102 -6.00 -8.98 -1.06
CA ARG A 102 -4.84 -8.10 -0.87
C ARG A 102 -4.87 -7.37 0.48
N PHE A 103 -3.70 -6.89 0.89
CA PHE A 103 -3.51 -6.12 2.11
C PHE A 103 -2.54 -4.94 1.87
N ASP A 104 -2.35 -4.06 2.86
CA ASP A 104 -1.46 -2.89 2.71
C ASP A 104 0.02 -3.30 2.81
N THR A 105 0.43 -3.83 3.96
CA THR A 105 1.83 -4.23 4.21
C THR A 105 1.92 -5.50 5.04
N SER A 106 3.05 -6.19 4.93
CA SER A 106 3.40 -7.32 5.80
C SER A 106 4.90 -7.39 6.05
N SER A 107 5.30 -8.08 7.10
CA SER A 107 6.68 -8.48 7.35
C SER A 107 6.71 -9.87 7.96
N ALA A 108 7.64 -10.70 7.52
CA ALA A 108 7.79 -12.09 7.92
C ALA A 108 6.51 -12.93 7.81
N ALA A 109 5.59 -12.55 6.91
CA ALA A 109 4.33 -13.24 6.66
C ALA A 109 4.41 -14.08 5.38
N TYR A 110 3.73 -15.22 5.39
CA TYR A 110 3.66 -16.15 4.26
C TYR A 110 2.22 -16.24 3.73
N PRO A 111 1.83 -15.40 2.74
CA PRO A 111 0.46 -15.32 2.23
C PRO A 111 0.15 -16.24 1.04
N HIS A 112 1.11 -17.01 0.53
CA HIS A 112 1.00 -17.73 -0.76
C HIS A 112 0.04 -18.92 -0.72
N VAL A 113 -0.37 -19.39 0.46
CA VAL A 113 -1.37 -20.44 0.59
C VAL A 113 -2.76 -19.80 0.60
N PRO A 114 -3.62 -20.08 -0.40
CA PRO A 114 -4.98 -19.53 -0.42
C PRO A 114 -5.76 -19.91 0.84
N GLY A 115 -6.40 -18.91 1.46
CA GLY A 115 -7.23 -19.12 2.64
C GLY A 115 -6.49 -19.11 3.98
N GLU A 116 -5.18 -18.87 4.00
CA GLU A 116 -4.43 -18.75 5.24
C GLU A 116 -3.23 -17.80 5.12
N LEU A 117 -2.85 -17.21 6.24
CA LEU A 117 -1.63 -16.43 6.40
C LEU A 117 -0.82 -17.03 7.52
N GLY A 118 0.37 -17.52 7.19
CA GLY A 118 1.32 -18.08 8.15
C GLY A 118 2.49 -17.14 8.45
N ILE A 119 3.37 -17.59 9.32
CA ILE A 119 4.63 -16.93 9.64
C ILE A 119 5.71 -17.46 8.71
N ALA A 120 6.48 -16.57 8.07
CA ALA A 120 7.66 -16.95 7.30
C ALA A 120 8.78 -17.43 8.23
N GLY A 121 9.70 -18.25 7.69
CA GLY A 121 10.84 -18.76 8.44
C GLY A 121 11.71 -17.65 9.03
N GLN A 122 12.38 -17.96 10.14
CA GLN A 122 13.29 -17.02 10.79
C GLN A 122 14.60 -16.90 10.00
N PHE A 123 15.13 -15.68 9.94
CA PHE A 123 16.50 -15.44 9.52
C PHE A 123 17.47 -15.92 10.59
N THR A 124 18.29 -16.90 10.28
CA THR A 124 19.37 -17.33 11.17
C THR A 124 20.71 -16.87 10.63
N SER A 125 21.50 -16.22 11.46
CA SER A 125 22.85 -15.81 11.10
C SER A 125 23.74 -17.04 10.89
N ALA A 126 24.38 -17.12 9.72
CA ALA A 126 25.41 -18.12 9.45
C ALA A 126 26.77 -17.43 9.41
N ALA A 127 27.75 -18.01 10.11
CA ALA A 127 29.13 -17.52 10.11
C ALA A 127 29.86 -17.87 8.81
N LEU A 128 29.28 -17.45 7.67
CA LEU A 128 29.83 -17.62 6.34
C LEU A 128 30.40 -16.30 5.83
N GLY A 129 31.15 -16.36 4.73
CA GLY A 129 31.61 -15.17 4.02
C GLY A 129 30.44 -14.27 3.59
N ARG A 130 30.76 -13.08 3.17
CA ARG A 130 29.85 -11.95 3.03
C ARG A 130 29.93 -11.38 1.63
N GLY A 131 28.92 -10.63 1.20
CA GLY A 131 28.95 -9.80 0.02
C GLY A 131 28.49 -10.46 -1.28
N LEU A 132 28.81 -11.72 -1.55
CA LEU A 132 28.42 -12.45 -2.75
C LEU A 132 28.11 -13.89 -2.39
N CYS A 133 27.12 -14.50 -3.01
CA CYS A 133 26.77 -15.91 -2.79
C CYS A 133 26.37 -16.60 -4.10
N GLU A 134 26.76 -17.89 -4.23
CA GLU A 134 26.45 -18.73 -5.38
C GLU A 134 26.23 -20.18 -4.94
N GLN A 135 25.27 -20.85 -5.52
CA GLN A 135 25.07 -22.28 -5.31
C GLN A 135 25.82 -23.10 -6.36
N VAL A 136 26.54 -24.11 -5.90
CA VAL A 136 27.26 -25.06 -6.76
C VAL A 136 27.06 -26.50 -6.33
N THR A 137 27.28 -27.44 -7.23
CA THR A 137 27.27 -28.88 -6.91
C THR A 137 28.66 -29.45 -6.99
N TRP A 138 29.29 -29.75 -5.84
CA TRP A 138 30.60 -30.37 -5.77
C TRP A 138 30.49 -31.81 -5.29
N ALA A 139 31.06 -32.74 -6.08
CA ALA A 139 31.02 -34.18 -5.80
C ALA A 139 29.62 -34.69 -5.46
N SER A 140 28.62 -34.29 -6.24
CA SER A 140 27.18 -34.58 -6.05
C SER A 140 26.57 -34.00 -4.77
N THR A 141 27.25 -33.11 -4.09
CA THR A 141 26.75 -32.43 -2.88
C THR A 141 26.53 -30.94 -3.18
N PRO A 142 25.33 -30.42 -2.99
CA PRO A 142 25.09 -29.00 -3.15
C PRO A 142 25.83 -28.22 -2.06
N LYS A 143 26.48 -27.15 -2.45
CA LYS A 143 27.23 -26.25 -1.58
C LYS A 143 26.86 -24.81 -1.86
N LEU A 144 26.82 -24.02 -0.80
CA LEU A 144 26.82 -22.57 -0.89
C LEU A 144 28.26 -22.07 -0.84
N VAL A 145 28.63 -21.27 -1.82
CA VAL A 145 29.89 -20.54 -1.84
C VAL A 145 29.62 -19.06 -1.60
N THR A 146 30.32 -18.47 -0.62
CA THR A 146 30.20 -17.06 -0.31
C THR A 146 31.57 -16.39 -0.32
N ALA A 147 31.63 -15.09 -0.63
CA ALA A 147 32.85 -14.33 -0.69
C ALA A 147 33.12 -13.57 0.60
N SER A 148 34.39 -13.36 0.95
CA SER A 148 34.79 -12.50 2.07
C SER A 148 34.73 -11.03 1.68
N THR A 149 34.27 -10.18 2.59
CA THR A 149 34.30 -8.70 2.44
C THR A 149 35.59 -8.09 2.99
N SER A 150 36.46 -8.87 3.63
CA SER A 150 37.67 -8.37 4.31
C SER A 150 38.95 -9.10 3.94
N ALA A 151 38.88 -10.22 3.23
CA ALA A 151 40.04 -11.04 2.89
C ALA A 151 39.91 -11.65 1.48
N ASN A 152 41.02 -12.09 0.94
CA ASN A 152 41.12 -12.83 -0.34
C ASN A 152 40.64 -14.27 -0.21
N GLN A 153 39.45 -14.47 0.32
CA GLN A 153 38.91 -15.78 0.65
C GLN A 153 37.49 -15.95 0.15
N ILE A 154 37.13 -17.19 -0.16
CA ILE A 154 35.75 -17.64 -0.29
C ILE A 154 35.50 -18.79 0.68
N PHE A 155 34.25 -18.99 1.04
CA PHE A 155 33.84 -20.04 1.97
C PHE A 155 32.85 -20.95 1.27
N ALA A 156 33.05 -22.27 1.38
CA ALA A 156 32.13 -23.25 0.85
C ALA A 156 31.51 -24.06 1.98
N ALA A 157 30.21 -24.03 2.12
CA ALA A 157 29.46 -24.77 3.14
C ALA A 157 28.51 -25.78 2.49
N THR A 158 28.30 -26.93 3.14
CA THR A 158 27.40 -27.97 2.65
C THR A 158 25.97 -27.64 2.94
N LEU A 159 25.09 -27.73 1.93
CA LEU A 159 23.66 -27.53 2.03
C LEU A 159 22.94 -28.85 2.37
N PRO A 160 21.76 -28.80 3.03
CA PRO A 160 21.03 -27.59 3.44
C PRO A 160 21.48 -26.99 4.79
N GLY A 161 22.26 -27.70 5.58
CA GLY A 161 22.53 -27.32 6.98
C GLY A 161 23.68 -26.32 7.15
N LEU A 162 24.31 -25.83 6.10
CA LEU A 162 25.49 -24.93 6.12
C LEU A 162 26.62 -25.46 7.00
N THR A 163 26.82 -26.78 7.00
CA THR A 163 27.80 -27.46 7.83
C THR A 163 29.12 -27.65 7.08
N GLY A 164 30.20 -27.85 7.81
CA GLY A 164 31.51 -28.19 7.24
C GLY A 164 32.09 -27.09 6.34
N SER A 165 31.99 -25.84 6.76
CA SER A 165 32.55 -24.70 6.03
C SER A 165 34.04 -24.89 5.77
N THR A 166 34.42 -24.80 4.49
CA THR A 166 35.81 -24.85 4.03
C THR A 166 36.24 -23.47 3.54
N THR A 167 37.32 -22.94 4.08
CA THR A 167 37.91 -21.68 3.61
C THR A 167 38.86 -21.96 2.45
N ILE A 168 38.69 -21.25 1.35
CA ILE A 168 39.53 -21.32 0.16
C ILE A 168 40.18 -19.96 -0.03
N THR A 169 41.52 -19.92 0.05
CA THR A 169 42.29 -18.70 -0.13
C THR A 169 42.67 -18.52 -1.60
N LEU A 170 42.38 -17.33 -2.13
CA LEU A 170 42.76 -16.93 -3.48
C LEU A 170 44.19 -16.36 -3.45
N GLY A 171 44.94 -16.61 -4.51
CA GLY A 171 46.36 -16.20 -4.57
C GLY A 171 46.61 -14.71 -4.84
N ALA A 172 45.57 -13.89 -4.98
CA ALA A 172 45.70 -12.43 -5.11
C ALA A 172 45.42 -11.73 -3.77
N SER A 173 45.92 -10.53 -3.61
CA SER A 173 45.57 -9.65 -2.46
C SER A 173 44.30 -8.88 -2.76
N GLY A 174 43.53 -8.58 -1.72
CA GLY A 174 42.26 -7.81 -1.81
C GLY A 174 41.06 -8.65 -1.46
N VAL A 175 39.89 -8.14 -1.76
CA VAL A 175 38.61 -8.82 -1.55
C VAL A 175 37.96 -9.18 -2.89
N PRO A 176 37.18 -10.28 -2.97
CA PRO A 176 36.39 -10.59 -4.15
C PRO A 176 35.42 -9.46 -4.50
N THR A 177 35.36 -9.08 -5.76
CA THR A 177 34.51 -7.98 -6.26
C THR A 177 33.32 -8.46 -7.09
N ALA A 178 33.43 -9.64 -7.71
CA ALA A 178 32.33 -10.30 -8.41
C ALA A 178 32.53 -11.81 -8.37
N MET A 179 31.43 -12.54 -8.40
CA MET A 179 31.41 -14.00 -8.41
C MET A 179 30.29 -14.50 -9.31
N THR A 180 30.52 -15.64 -9.95
CA THR A 180 29.51 -16.36 -10.74
C THR A 180 29.85 -17.84 -10.83
N THR A 181 28.90 -18.67 -11.26
CA THR A 181 29.10 -20.13 -11.38
C THR A 181 28.57 -20.68 -12.69
N ASP A 182 29.19 -21.77 -13.15
CA ASP A 182 28.67 -22.65 -14.21
C ASP A 182 27.90 -23.87 -13.65
N GLY A 183 27.60 -23.85 -12.34
CA GLY A 183 26.95 -24.94 -11.59
C GLY A 183 27.93 -25.94 -10.98
N VAL A 184 29.19 -25.98 -11.47
CA VAL A 184 30.26 -26.88 -10.99
C VAL A 184 31.48 -26.11 -10.52
N ASN A 185 31.92 -25.11 -11.28
CA ASN A 185 33.02 -24.24 -10.91
C ASN A 185 32.51 -22.87 -10.49
N VAL A 186 33.25 -22.26 -9.57
CA VAL A 186 33.00 -20.87 -9.19
C VAL A 186 34.07 -19.97 -9.79
N TYR A 187 33.66 -18.90 -10.44
CA TYR A 187 34.55 -17.89 -10.98
C TYR A 187 34.52 -16.66 -10.09
N VAL A 188 35.69 -16.18 -9.69
CA VAL A 188 35.83 -15.08 -8.72
C VAL A 188 36.78 -14.03 -9.26
N ALA A 189 36.31 -12.81 -9.37
CA ALA A 189 37.14 -11.65 -9.68
C ALA A 189 37.72 -11.05 -8.40
N ILE A 190 39.04 -10.88 -8.38
CA ILE A 190 39.75 -10.25 -7.26
C ILE A 190 40.96 -9.48 -7.78
N ALA A 191 41.12 -8.24 -7.38
CA ALA A 191 42.18 -7.31 -7.85
C ALA A 191 42.21 -7.22 -9.39
N ASP A 192 43.24 -7.77 -10.02
CA ASP A 192 43.45 -7.82 -11.48
C ASP A 192 43.36 -9.25 -12.05
N LYS A 193 42.75 -10.18 -11.33
CA LYS A 193 42.75 -11.61 -11.64
C LYS A 193 41.36 -12.23 -11.56
N ILE A 194 41.15 -13.26 -12.37
CA ILE A 194 39.99 -14.12 -12.31
C ILE A 194 40.43 -15.52 -11.92
N TYR A 195 39.88 -16.02 -10.84
CA TYR A 195 40.11 -17.36 -10.33
C TYR A 195 38.94 -18.27 -10.68
N ARG A 196 39.25 -19.49 -11.14
CA ARG A 196 38.33 -20.61 -11.17
C ARG A 196 38.60 -21.50 -9.97
N VAL A 197 37.54 -21.76 -9.19
CA VAL A 197 37.60 -22.73 -8.09
C VAL A 197 36.82 -23.96 -8.50
N ASN A 198 37.46 -25.09 -8.53
CA ASN A 198 36.88 -26.36 -8.97
C ASN A 198 36.19 -27.11 -7.81
N SER A 199 35.58 -28.25 -8.12
CA SER A 199 34.88 -29.10 -7.16
C SER A 199 35.75 -29.69 -6.04
N ALA A 200 37.09 -29.68 -6.19
CA ALA A 200 38.03 -30.05 -5.13
C ALA A 200 38.42 -28.87 -4.23
N GLY A 201 37.88 -27.69 -4.45
CA GLY A 201 38.23 -26.49 -3.71
C GLY A 201 39.58 -25.88 -4.10
N VAL A 202 40.10 -26.23 -5.25
CA VAL A 202 41.38 -25.71 -5.75
C VAL A 202 41.14 -24.45 -6.57
N ALA A 203 41.72 -23.34 -6.12
CA ALA A 203 41.67 -22.05 -6.81
C ALA A 203 42.83 -21.93 -7.83
N THR A 204 42.48 -21.72 -9.09
CA THR A 204 43.46 -21.53 -10.19
C THR A 204 43.24 -20.15 -10.80
N ASN A 205 44.29 -19.33 -10.88
CA ASN A 205 44.25 -18.07 -11.62
C ASN A 205 44.13 -18.40 -13.11
N THR A 206 42.99 -18.11 -13.72
CA THR A 206 42.72 -18.40 -15.14
C THR A 206 43.02 -17.22 -16.05
N HIS A 207 42.76 -16.00 -15.59
CA HIS A 207 42.96 -14.80 -16.41
C HIS A 207 43.52 -13.63 -15.58
N THR A 208 44.31 -12.81 -16.28
CA THR A 208 44.75 -11.50 -15.74
C THR A 208 44.10 -10.40 -16.56
N LEU A 209 43.33 -9.54 -15.90
CA LEU A 209 42.55 -8.46 -16.51
C LEU A 209 42.58 -7.24 -15.61
N THR A 210 43.08 -6.13 -16.12
CA THR A 210 43.11 -4.87 -15.33
C THR A 210 41.72 -4.31 -15.09
N PHE A 211 41.32 -4.22 -13.83
CA PHE A 211 40.05 -3.60 -13.44
C PHE A 211 40.20 -2.08 -13.32
N THR A 212 39.53 -1.36 -14.22
CA THR A 212 39.56 0.11 -14.26
C THR A 212 38.33 0.73 -13.63
N GLY A 213 37.45 -0.07 -12.98
CA GLY A 213 36.21 0.36 -12.36
C GLY A 213 35.44 -0.82 -11.78
N PRO A 214 34.16 -0.65 -11.47
CA PRO A 214 33.30 -1.72 -10.98
C PRO A 214 33.31 -2.92 -11.93
N VAL A 215 33.27 -4.12 -11.33
CA VAL A 215 33.29 -5.40 -12.03
C VAL A 215 32.00 -6.14 -11.77
N THR A 216 31.36 -6.64 -12.83
CA THR A 216 30.28 -7.64 -12.73
C THR A 216 30.58 -8.81 -13.63
N MET A 217 30.13 -9.99 -13.25
CA MET A 217 30.36 -11.23 -14.01
C MET A 217 29.06 -12.03 -14.07
N GLY A 218 28.94 -12.82 -15.16
CA GLY A 218 27.87 -13.80 -15.28
C GLY A 218 28.31 -14.96 -16.20
N PHE A 219 27.84 -16.14 -15.88
CA PHE A 219 28.00 -17.31 -16.75
C PHE A 219 26.67 -17.52 -17.47
N ALA A 220 26.69 -17.30 -18.79
CA ALA A 220 25.47 -17.32 -19.59
C ALA A 220 25.76 -17.94 -20.96
N LYS A 221 24.87 -18.82 -21.45
CA LYS A 221 25.03 -19.55 -22.71
C LYS A 221 26.40 -20.26 -22.83
N GLN A 222 26.86 -20.86 -21.72
CA GLN A 222 28.16 -21.52 -21.58
C GLN A 222 29.36 -20.58 -21.81
N ARG A 223 29.21 -19.29 -21.56
CA ARG A 223 30.23 -18.25 -21.71
C ARG A 223 30.45 -17.53 -20.42
N LEU A 224 31.70 -17.27 -20.07
CA LEU A 224 32.05 -16.39 -18.96
C LEU A 224 32.15 -14.96 -19.50
N ILE A 225 31.19 -14.14 -19.11
CA ILE A 225 31.13 -12.72 -19.46
C ILE A 225 31.59 -11.93 -18.27
N VAL A 226 32.54 -11.03 -18.52
CA VAL A 226 33.07 -10.11 -17.49
C VAL A 226 32.94 -8.69 -17.97
N CYS A 227 32.24 -7.87 -17.19
CA CYS A 227 32.12 -6.45 -17.47
C CYS A 227 32.96 -5.65 -16.48
N VAL A 228 33.79 -4.76 -17.00
CA VAL A 228 34.63 -3.84 -16.21
C VAL A 228 34.31 -2.42 -16.63
N ALA A 229 33.66 -1.66 -15.74
CA ALA A 229 33.10 -0.34 -16.07
C ALA A 229 32.27 -0.39 -17.37
N ASN A 230 32.68 0.31 -18.45
CA ASN A 230 31.98 0.38 -19.74
C ASN A 230 32.44 -0.68 -20.75
N LYS A 231 33.22 -1.69 -20.35
CA LYS A 231 33.80 -2.70 -21.25
C LYS A 231 33.22 -4.06 -20.96
N VAL A 232 32.98 -4.85 -22.00
CA VAL A 232 32.51 -6.23 -21.94
C VAL A 232 33.60 -7.16 -22.52
N TYR A 233 33.92 -8.19 -21.79
CA TYR A 233 34.90 -9.22 -22.18
C TYR A 233 34.18 -10.58 -22.20
N GLU A 234 34.50 -11.38 -23.22
CA GLU A 234 34.20 -12.81 -23.28
C GLU A 234 35.47 -13.58 -22.93
N LEU A 235 35.40 -14.48 -21.95
CA LEU A 235 36.55 -15.24 -21.49
C LEU A 235 36.31 -16.74 -21.63
N ASP A 236 37.37 -17.46 -21.95
CA ASP A 236 37.35 -18.93 -21.92
C ASP A 236 37.27 -19.40 -20.47
N PRO A 237 36.21 -20.10 -20.06
CA PRO A 237 36.07 -20.57 -18.68
C PRO A 237 37.14 -21.60 -18.28
N ASN A 238 37.81 -22.23 -19.27
CA ASN A 238 38.83 -23.26 -19.04
C ASN A 238 40.03 -23.16 -20.00
N PRO A 239 40.83 -22.09 -19.88
CA PRO A 239 41.97 -21.90 -20.79
C PRO A 239 43.00 -23.01 -20.67
N SER A 240 43.55 -23.41 -21.78
CA SER A 240 44.53 -24.52 -21.87
C SER A 240 45.86 -24.21 -21.17
N VAL A 241 46.24 -22.95 -21.12
CA VAL A 241 47.50 -22.47 -20.47
C VAL A 241 47.18 -21.26 -19.60
N PRO A 242 46.73 -21.44 -18.34
CA PRO A 242 46.48 -20.36 -17.42
C PRO A 242 47.78 -19.85 -16.76
N PRO A 243 47.87 -18.54 -16.34
CA PRO A 243 46.89 -17.50 -16.62
C PRO A 243 47.02 -16.88 -18.02
N VAL A 244 45.86 -16.55 -18.62
CA VAL A 244 45.81 -15.85 -19.89
C VAL A 244 45.71 -14.35 -19.65
N ALA A 245 46.59 -13.57 -20.30
CA ALA A 245 46.43 -12.12 -20.34
C ALA A 245 45.24 -11.79 -21.25
N VAL A 246 44.23 -11.11 -20.71
CA VAL A 246 43.04 -10.74 -21.46
C VAL A 246 43.37 -9.60 -22.43
N GLY A 247 43.06 -9.80 -23.69
CA GLY A 247 43.30 -8.85 -24.77
C GLY A 247 42.27 -7.72 -24.84
N ALA A 248 41.90 -7.31 -26.06
CA ALA A 248 40.93 -6.27 -26.28
C ALA A 248 39.52 -6.67 -25.76
N ALA A 249 38.76 -5.73 -25.30
CA ALA A 249 37.37 -5.96 -24.95
C ALA A 249 36.56 -6.40 -26.18
N HIS A 250 35.61 -7.31 -25.99
CA HIS A 250 34.65 -7.71 -27.02
C HIS A 250 33.80 -6.52 -27.46
N TYR A 251 33.43 -5.67 -26.49
CA TYR A 251 32.68 -4.45 -26.74
C TYR A 251 33.08 -3.36 -25.76
N ILE A 252 33.08 -2.12 -26.24
CA ILE A 252 33.29 -0.91 -25.42
C ILE A 252 32.08 0.00 -25.62
N ASN A 253 31.34 0.28 -24.53
CA ASN A 253 30.24 1.24 -24.60
C ASN A 253 30.79 2.64 -24.94
N PRO A 254 30.18 3.37 -25.90
CA PRO A 254 30.61 4.71 -26.26
C PRO A 254 30.60 5.72 -25.11
N SER A 255 29.72 5.54 -24.13
CA SER A 255 29.68 6.36 -22.92
C SER A 255 30.76 5.87 -21.95
N THR A 256 31.72 6.72 -21.66
CA THR A 256 32.87 6.36 -20.79
C THR A 256 32.50 6.25 -19.31
N ASP A 257 31.39 6.85 -18.91
CA ASP A 257 30.78 6.80 -17.58
C ASP A 257 29.72 5.70 -17.43
N TYR A 258 29.55 4.86 -18.47
CA TYR A 258 28.63 3.71 -18.38
C TYR A 258 29.20 2.64 -17.47
N ILE A 259 28.34 2.10 -16.61
CA ILE A 259 28.67 1.02 -15.67
C ILE A 259 27.68 -0.12 -15.89
N TYR A 260 28.21 -1.30 -16.22
CA TYR A 260 27.42 -2.52 -16.23
C TYR A 260 27.16 -3.03 -14.82
N THR A 261 25.93 -3.44 -14.51
CA THR A 261 25.49 -3.85 -13.18
C THR A 261 25.16 -5.33 -13.07
N SER A 262 24.65 -5.95 -14.15
CA SER A 262 24.29 -7.36 -14.14
C SER A 262 24.52 -8.00 -15.51
N VAL A 263 24.79 -9.30 -15.48
CA VAL A 263 24.88 -10.20 -16.63
C VAL A 263 23.97 -11.39 -16.38
N SER A 264 22.98 -11.62 -17.24
CA SER A 264 22.01 -12.69 -17.06
C SER A 264 21.77 -13.48 -18.35
N GLU A 265 21.52 -14.77 -18.22
CA GLU A 265 21.10 -15.62 -19.33
C GLU A 265 19.60 -15.41 -19.62
N GLY A 266 19.27 -15.00 -20.83
CA GLY A 266 17.89 -14.86 -21.27
C GLY A 266 17.52 -15.78 -22.43
N PRO A 267 16.25 -15.77 -22.86
CA PRO A 267 15.74 -16.69 -23.87
C PRO A 267 16.46 -16.57 -25.22
N ASN A 268 16.77 -15.35 -25.66
CA ASN A 268 17.30 -15.07 -27.00
C ASN A 268 18.76 -14.63 -27.01
N GLY A 269 19.48 -14.73 -25.89
CA GLY A 269 20.87 -14.29 -25.80
C GLY A 269 21.34 -14.02 -24.38
N ILE A 270 22.39 -13.23 -24.28
CA ILE A 270 22.95 -12.76 -23.00
C ILE A 270 22.50 -11.33 -22.79
N TYR A 271 21.93 -11.04 -21.64
CA TYR A 271 21.41 -9.73 -21.30
C TYR A 271 22.34 -9.04 -20.31
N LEU A 272 22.54 -7.77 -20.55
CA LEU A 272 23.38 -6.89 -19.74
C LEU A 272 22.52 -5.71 -19.28
N SER A 273 22.54 -5.38 -18.01
CA SER A 273 22.02 -4.13 -17.51
C SER A 273 23.13 -3.16 -17.17
N GLY A 274 22.82 -1.87 -17.17
CA GLY A 274 23.77 -0.85 -16.77
C GLY A 274 23.17 0.55 -16.81
N TYR A 275 23.98 1.52 -16.42
CA TYR A 275 23.56 2.90 -16.39
C TYR A 275 24.71 3.87 -16.70
N SER A 276 24.34 5.09 -17.12
CA SER A 276 25.20 6.25 -17.24
C SER A 276 24.46 7.46 -16.66
N GLY A 277 24.99 8.02 -15.60
CA GLY A 277 24.33 9.10 -14.85
C GLY A 277 22.96 8.68 -14.30
N THR A 278 21.88 9.29 -14.83
CA THR A 278 20.49 9.00 -14.40
C THR A 278 19.72 8.13 -15.40
N ARG A 279 20.39 7.59 -16.41
CA ARG A 279 19.79 6.76 -17.46
C ARG A 279 20.28 5.34 -17.31
N SER A 280 19.35 4.39 -17.35
CA SER A 280 19.64 2.97 -17.31
C SER A 280 18.93 2.25 -18.44
N ASP A 281 19.56 1.19 -18.92
CA ASP A 281 18.99 0.34 -19.95
C ASP A 281 19.37 -1.14 -19.74
N VAL A 282 18.63 -1.99 -20.43
CA VAL A 282 18.94 -3.42 -20.57
C VAL A 282 19.21 -3.68 -22.04
N SER A 283 20.38 -4.23 -22.32
CA SER A 283 20.82 -4.61 -23.67
C SER A 283 20.94 -6.12 -23.80
N SER A 284 20.82 -6.64 -25.02
CA SER A 284 21.05 -8.06 -25.30
C SER A 284 22.21 -8.24 -26.28
N MET A 285 22.98 -9.26 -26.05
CA MET A 285 23.99 -9.78 -26.97
C MET A 285 23.44 -11.05 -27.64
N SER A 286 23.34 -11.04 -28.95
CA SER A 286 22.95 -12.23 -29.71
C SER A 286 24.06 -13.30 -29.68
N VAL A 287 23.64 -14.54 -29.63
CA VAL A 287 24.52 -15.71 -29.75
C VAL A 287 24.20 -16.34 -31.11
N ALA A 288 25.13 -16.29 -32.03
CA ALA A 288 24.96 -16.81 -33.39
C ALA A 288 26.08 -17.77 -33.75
N GLU A 289 25.79 -18.74 -34.59
CA GLU A 289 26.81 -19.59 -35.19
C GLU A 289 27.33 -18.95 -36.50
N SER A 290 28.62 -18.81 -36.60
CA SER A 290 29.29 -18.35 -37.80
C SER A 290 30.47 -19.28 -38.14
N ALA A 291 30.41 -19.95 -39.31
CA ALA A 291 31.42 -20.87 -39.79
C ALA A 291 31.81 -22.00 -38.77
N GLY A 292 30.82 -22.56 -38.05
CA GLY A 292 31.03 -23.60 -37.04
C GLY A 292 31.55 -23.07 -35.69
N THR A 293 31.66 -21.76 -35.54
CA THR A 293 32.07 -21.12 -34.28
C THR A 293 30.93 -20.25 -33.74
N ILE A 294 30.67 -20.38 -32.46
CA ILE A 294 29.67 -19.51 -31.81
C ILE A 294 30.31 -18.14 -31.57
N VAL A 295 29.65 -17.12 -32.08
CA VAL A 295 30.07 -15.70 -31.98
C VAL A 295 29.04 -14.88 -31.25
N LEU A 296 29.50 -14.02 -30.35
CA LEU A 296 28.64 -13.02 -29.68
C LEU A 296 28.51 -11.78 -30.54
N GLY A 297 27.28 -11.29 -30.66
CA GLY A 297 27.03 -9.97 -31.24
C GLY A 297 27.30 -8.84 -30.22
N PRO A 298 27.39 -7.60 -30.69
CA PRO A 298 27.51 -6.45 -29.79
C PRO A 298 26.23 -6.26 -28.99
N PRO A 299 26.29 -5.68 -27.76
CA PRO A 299 25.12 -5.34 -26.97
C PRO A 299 24.20 -4.36 -27.72
N VAL A 300 22.93 -4.70 -27.82
CA VAL A 300 21.88 -3.86 -28.43
C VAL A 300 20.83 -3.55 -27.37
N VAL A 301 20.56 -2.27 -27.15
CA VAL A 301 19.56 -1.83 -26.16
C VAL A 301 18.19 -2.35 -26.54
N GLN A 302 17.60 -3.13 -25.64
CA GLN A 302 16.27 -3.72 -25.77
C GLN A 302 15.22 -2.97 -24.96
N LEU A 303 15.61 -2.46 -23.79
CA LEU A 303 14.70 -1.79 -22.86
C LEU A 303 15.39 -0.54 -22.29
N ARG A 304 14.67 0.57 -22.24
CA ARG A 304 15.11 1.79 -21.56
C ARG A 304 14.25 2.04 -20.33
N MET A 305 14.91 2.33 -19.21
CA MET A 305 14.22 2.62 -17.95
C MET A 305 13.69 4.06 -17.90
N PRO A 306 12.68 4.32 -17.07
CA PRO A 306 12.29 5.68 -16.72
C PRO A 306 13.48 6.48 -16.16
N PRO A 307 13.54 7.81 -16.36
CA PRO A 307 14.62 8.63 -15.82
C PRO A 307 14.78 8.46 -14.29
N ARG A 308 16.00 8.34 -13.83
CA ARG A 308 16.40 8.12 -12.41
C ARG A 308 16.04 6.75 -11.82
N GLU A 309 15.54 5.84 -12.61
CA GLU A 309 15.36 4.43 -12.21
C GLU A 309 16.53 3.63 -12.79
N LEU A 310 17.47 3.27 -11.94
CA LEU A 310 18.67 2.52 -12.33
C LEU A 310 18.46 1.03 -12.08
N VAL A 311 18.84 0.19 -13.03
CA VAL A 311 18.79 -1.27 -12.90
C VAL A 311 20.04 -1.72 -12.17
N ASN A 312 19.86 -2.45 -11.07
CA ASN A 312 20.92 -3.07 -10.31
C ASN A 312 21.11 -4.52 -10.73
N ASP A 313 20.01 -5.24 -11.00
CA ASP A 313 20.07 -6.64 -11.40
C ASP A 313 18.93 -7.01 -12.36
N VAL A 314 19.17 -8.05 -13.20
CA VAL A 314 18.22 -8.60 -14.16
C VAL A 314 18.18 -10.11 -14.01
N PHE A 315 16.99 -10.64 -13.82
CA PHE A 315 16.76 -12.08 -13.72
C PHE A 315 15.72 -12.53 -14.74
N PHE A 316 16.05 -13.53 -15.54
CA PHE A 316 15.13 -14.13 -16.52
C PHE A 316 14.56 -15.42 -15.99
N TYR A 317 13.24 -15.54 -16.07
CA TYR A 317 12.52 -16.67 -15.52
C TYR A 317 11.63 -17.36 -16.56
N VAL A 318 11.75 -18.68 -16.66
CA VAL A 318 10.91 -19.58 -17.47
C VAL A 318 10.50 -18.98 -18.82
N GLY A 319 11.48 -18.59 -19.62
CA GLY A 319 11.34 -18.32 -21.06
C GLY A 319 10.59 -17.07 -21.49
N SER A 320 9.64 -16.56 -20.70
CA SER A 320 8.79 -15.44 -21.12
C SER A 320 8.71 -14.28 -20.13
N LEU A 321 9.22 -14.44 -18.92
CA LEU A 321 9.19 -13.43 -17.87
C LEU A 321 10.61 -12.99 -17.50
N PHE A 322 10.74 -11.77 -17.03
CA PHE A 322 11.95 -11.25 -16.45
C PHE A 322 11.64 -10.30 -15.30
N ALA A 323 12.53 -10.22 -14.34
CA ALA A 323 12.46 -9.26 -13.25
C ALA A 323 13.63 -8.28 -13.32
N LEU A 324 13.40 -7.06 -12.87
CA LEU A 324 14.39 -6.00 -12.78
C LEU A 324 14.41 -5.48 -11.35
N ALA A 325 15.53 -5.65 -10.67
CA ALA A 325 15.81 -4.94 -9.42
C ALA A 325 16.29 -3.53 -9.76
N THR A 326 15.63 -2.53 -9.22
CA THR A 326 15.94 -1.13 -9.53
C THR A 326 16.07 -0.28 -8.26
N THR A 327 16.64 0.90 -8.41
CA THR A 327 16.74 1.86 -7.31
C THR A 327 15.38 2.34 -6.77
N ASN A 328 14.30 2.14 -7.52
CA ASN A 328 12.96 2.59 -7.12
C ASN A 328 12.04 1.43 -6.70
N GLY A 329 12.50 0.19 -6.84
CA GLY A 329 11.73 -1.00 -6.53
C GLY A 329 12.02 -2.17 -7.47
N CYS A 330 11.07 -3.09 -7.61
CA CYS A 330 11.16 -4.23 -8.52
C CYS A 330 10.08 -4.15 -9.59
N ARG A 331 10.44 -4.56 -10.83
CA ARG A 331 9.50 -4.71 -11.95
C ARG A 331 9.54 -6.12 -12.47
N VAL A 332 8.39 -6.67 -12.83
CA VAL A 332 8.28 -7.91 -13.59
C VAL A 332 7.76 -7.58 -14.97
N GLY A 333 8.48 -7.97 -15.99
CA GLY A 333 8.13 -7.78 -17.39
C GLY A 333 7.95 -9.09 -18.12
N SER A 334 7.47 -9.02 -19.35
CA SER A 334 7.29 -10.18 -20.24
C SER A 334 7.83 -9.91 -21.62
N PHE A 335 8.00 -10.96 -22.41
CA PHE A 335 8.34 -10.83 -23.82
C PHE A 335 7.07 -10.81 -24.67
N THR A 336 7.03 -9.90 -25.63
CA THR A 336 6.01 -9.94 -26.68
C THR A 336 6.13 -11.20 -27.53
N PRO A 337 5.11 -11.61 -28.29
CA PRO A 337 5.20 -12.71 -29.23
C PRO A 337 6.33 -12.58 -30.27
N TYR A 338 6.84 -11.37 -30.48
CA TYR A 338 7.98 -11.05 -31.36
C TYR A 338 9.33 -11.08 -30.64
N GLY A 339 9.38 -11.50 -29.37
CA GLY A 339 10.61 -11.60 -28.58
C GLY A 339 11.14 -10.28 -28.04
N GLN A 340 10.37 -9.20 -28.08
CA GLN A 340 10.78 -7.91 -27.50
C GLN A 340 10.37 -7.83 -26.02
N PRO A 341 11.27 -7.39 -25.13
CA PRO A 341 10.92 -7.23 -23.71
C PRO A 341 9.96 -6.05 -23.52
N GLN A 342 8.92 -6.29 -22.76
CA GLN A 342 7.94 -5.31 -22.35
C GLN A 342 7.98 -5.14 -20.84
N MET A 343 8.22 -3.92 -20.38
CA MET A 343 8.33 -3.60 -18.96
C MET A 343 6.95 -3.62 -18.29
N GLY A 344 6.85 -4.31 -17.16
CA GLY A 344 5.67 -4.30 -16.31
C GLY A 344 5.64 -3.15 -15.30
N THR A 345 4.62 -3.17 -14.45
CA THR A 345 4.43 -2.17 -13.39
C THR A 345 5.51 -2.26 -12.32
N LEU A 346 5.77 -1.15 -11.63
CA LEU A 346 6.62 -1.13 -10.45
C LEU A 346 5.86 -1.78 -9.28
N LEU A 347 6.38 -2.87 -8.76
CA LEU A 347 5.86 -3.59 -7.58
C LEU A 347 6.48 -2.98 -6.31
N ILE A 348 7.27 -3.58 -5.56
CA ILE A 348 7.92 -3.15 -4.33
C ILE A 348 8.40 -1.68 -4.44
N LYS A 349 7.49 -0.72 -4.26
CA LYS A 349 7.74 0.70 -4.51
C LYS A 349 8.57 1.34 -3.38
N ASP A 350 9.35 2.37 -3.73
CA ASP A 350 10.12 3.21 -2.80
C ASP A 350 11.15 2.45 -1.96
N THR A 351 11.51 1.24 -2.40
CA THR A 351 12.50 0.38 -1.74
C THR A 351 13.55 -0.02 -2.77
N PRO A 352 14.79 0.47 -2.67
CA PRO A 352 15.87 0.07 -3.57
C PRO A 352 16.10 -1.44 -3.51
N CYS A 353 15.99 -2.10 -4.65
CA CYS A 353 16.25 -3.53 -4.81
C CYS A 353 17.65 -3.75 -5.39
N THR A 354 18.37 -4.74 -4.88
CA THR A 354 19.79 -4.96 -5.19
C THR A 354 20.03 -6.21 -6.01
N SER A 355 19.32 -7.30 -5.73
CA SER A 355 19.56 -8.60 -6.35
C SER A 355 18.28 -9.42 -6.49
N LEU A 356 18.30 -10.41 -7.37
CA LEU A 356 17.16 -11.24 -7.76
C LEU A 356 17.57 -12.70 -7.85
N THR A 357 16.70 -13.59 -7.40
CA THR A 357 16.79 -15.02 -7.65
C THR A 357 15.39 -15.63 -7.74
N GLY A 358 15.26 -16.91 -8.13
CA GLY A 358 13.94 -17.51 -8.27
C GLY A 358 13.89 -19.00 -8.01
N ASP A 359 12.76 -19.46 -7.50
CA ASP A 359 12.47 -20.89 -7.29
C ASP A 359 10.99 -21.19 -7.57
N GLY A 360 10.73 -22.18 -8.40
CA GLY A 360 9.36 -22.60 -8.72
C GLY A 360 8.54 -21.47 -9.34
N THR A 361 7.57 -20.94 -8.64
CA THR A 361 6.73 -19.80 -9.07
C THR A 361 7.10 -18.50 -8.39
N LEU A 362 8.10 -18.50 -7.50
CA LEU A 362 8.50 -17.36 -6.71
C LEU A 362 9.78 -16.72 -7.24
N ILE A 363 9.75 -15.38 -7.34
CA ILE A 363 10.95 -14.56 -7.48
C ILE A 363 11.24 -13.94 -6.11
N TYR A 364 12.46 -14.11 -5.65
CA TYR A 364 12.95 -13.46 -4.44
C TYR A 364 13.72 -12.20 -4.80
N VAL A 365 13.46 -11.14 -4.06
CA VAL A 365 14.00 -9.81 -4.31
C VAL A 365 14.74 -9.37 -3.07
N GLY A 366 16.04 -9.17 -3.20
CA GLY A 366 16.84 -8.51 -2.19
C GLY A 366 16.64 -7.01 -2.26
N ALA A 367 16.25 -6.42 -1.15
CA ALA A 367 16.17 -4.98 -0.97
C ALA A 367 17.11 -4.56 0.16
N ARG A 368 17.33 -3.27 0.33
CA ARG A 368 18.36 -2.74 1.21
C ARG A 368 18.44 -3.42 2.59
N ASP A 369 17.32 -3.56 3.27
CA ASP A 369 17.18 -4.11 4.63
C ASP A 369 16.12 -5.21 4.74
N SER A 370 15.62 -5.67 3.59
CA SER A 370 14.47 -6.58 3.54
C SER A 370 14.56 -7.56 2.37
N VAL A 371 13.90 -8.69 2.52
CA VAL A 371 13.71 -9.67 1.47
C VAL A 371 12.24 -9.73 1.12
N TRP A 372 11.96 -9.71 -0.17
CA TRP A 372 10.61 -9.80 -0.72
C TRP A 372 10.48 -11.01 -1.62
N TRP A 373 9.27 -11.47 -1.79
CA TRP A 373 8.92 -12.45 -2.81
C TRP A 373 7.82 -11.94 -3.71
N ILE A 374 7.86 -12.37 -4.96
CA ILE A 374 6.85 -12.10 -5.97
C ILE A 374 6.33 -13.45 -6.43
N ASP A 375 5.02 -13.68 -6.35
CA ASP A 375 4.38 -14.92 -6.81
C ASP A 375 3.87 -14.76 -8.23
N LEU A 376 4.53 -15.39 -9.16
CA LEU A 376 4.18 -15.37 -10.59
C LEU A 376 2.94 -16.20 -10.92
N SER A 377 2.49 -17.07 -10.01
CA SER A 377 1.25 -17.84 -10.18
C SER A 377 -0.01 -16.99 -9.94
N THR A 378 0.13 -15.89 -9.21
CA THR A 378 -0.98 -15.01 -8.85
C THR A 378 -0.85 -13.67 -9.58
N SER A 379 -1.48 -13.59 -10.77
CA SER A 379 -1.58 -12.36 -11.54
C SER A 379 -2.69 -11.45 -11.00
N ILE A 380 -2.41 -10.15 -10.94
CA ILE A 380 -3.35 -9.11 -10.55
C ILE A 380 -3.62 -8.26 -11.78
N ASP A 381 -4.49 -8.75 -12.66
CA ASP A 381 -4.70 -8.24 -14.02
C ASP A 381 -5.06 -6.75 -14.10
N GLN A 382 -5.77 -6.22 -13.12
CA GLN A 382 -6.23 -4.82 -13.13
C GLN A 382 -5.09 -3.81 -12.89
N VAL A 383 -3.99 -4.25 -12.30
CA VAL A 383 -2.80 -3.42 -12.07
C VAL A 383 -1.65 -3.83 -12.99
N GLY A 384 -1.82 -4.88 -13.79
CA GLY A 384 -0.76 -5.42 -14.65
C GLY A 384 0.44 -5.92 -13.87
N GLY A 385 0.23 -6.51 -12.68
CA GLY A 385 1.27 -6.94 -11.77
C GLY A 385 1.04 -8.33 -11.19
N TYR A 386 1.93 -8.72 -10.29
CA TYR A 386 1.90 -9.98 -9.56
C TYR A 386 1.74 -9.74 -8.07
N ALA A 387 1.25 -10.75 -7.35
CA ALA A 387 1.21 -10.73 -5.90
C ALA A 387 2.63 -10.69 -5.33
N TYR A 388 2.85 -9.89 -4.29
CA TYR A 388 4.15 -9.78 -3.61
C TYR A 388 3.96 -9.54 -2.11
N ALA A 389 4.94 -9.97 -1.32
CA ALA A 389 4.93 -9.76 0.11
C ALA A 389 6.36 -9.65 0.67
N CYS A 390 6.51 -9.01 1.81
CA CYS A 390 7.77 -8.93 2.51
C CYS A 390 8.02 -10.21 3.32
N ALA A 391 9.09 -10.93 2.98
CA ALA A 391 9.52 -12.13 3.70
C ALA A 391 10.12 -11.79 5.06
N GLY A 392 10.68 -10.60 5.22
CA GLY A 392 11.22 -10.13 6.48
C GLY A 392 11.99 -8.82 6.32
N THR A 393 12.07 -8.10 7.41
CA THR A 393 12.84 -6.85 7.56
C THR A 393 13.95 -7.04 8.60
N GLY A 394 14.92 -6.12 8.65
CA GLY A 394 16.03 -6.20 9.60
C GLY A 394 17.00 -7.33 9.28
N VAL A 395 17.28 -7.53 8.00
CA VAL A 395 18.13 -8.61 7.47
C VAL A 395 19.58 -8.51 7.92
N GLY A 396 20.06 -7.34 8.30
CA GLY A 396 21.42 -7.13 8.82
C GLY A 396 21.50 -7.22 10.35
N ALA A 397 22.67 -7.52 10.87
CA ALA A 397 22.95 -7.41 12.31
C ALA A 397 23.02 -5.94 12.77
N ASP A 398 23.25 -5.02 11.84
CA ASP A 398 23.32 -3.57 12.04
C ASP A 398 22.37 -2.89 11.02
N PRO A 399 21.66 -1.82 11.40
CA PRO A 399 20.82 -1.05 10.47
C PRO A 399 21.56 -0.46 9.24
N SER A 400 22.91 -0.40 9.31
CA SER A 400 23.75 0.00 8.20
C SER A 400 24.12 -1.14 7.24
N ASP A 401 23.78 -2.38 7.57
CA ASP A 401 24.03 -3.52 6.70
C ASP A 401 23.07 -3.51 5.52
N GLU A 402 23.62 -3.49 4.32
CA GLU A 402 22.87 -3.57 3.09
C GLU A 402 22.92 -5.00 2.55
N LEU A 403 21.78 -5.49 2.07
CA LEU A 403 21.72 -6.74 1.34
C LEU A 403 22.44 -6.55 0.00
N THR A 404 23.43 -7.37 -0.27
CA THR A 404 24.27 -7.27 -1.47
C THR A 404 23.94 -8.32 -2.50
N ASP A 405 23.52 -9.51 -2.07
CA ASP A 405 23.23 -10.63 -2.97
C ASP A 405 22.22 -11.60 -2.34
N ILE A 406 21.51 -12.37 -3.18
CA ILE A 406 20.49 -13.34 -2.78
C ILE A 406 20.56 -14.58 -3.67
N GLU A 407 20.49 -15.76 -3.06
CA GLU A 407 20.51 -17.02 -3.79
C GLU A 407 19.53 -18.04 -3.19
N VAL A 408 18.85 -18.79 -4.05
CA VAL A 408 18.00 -19.93 -3.66
C VAL A 408 18.84 -21.20 -3.55
N TYR A 409 18.55 -22.02 -2.56
CA TYR A 409 19.14 -23.35 -2.44
C TYR A 409 18.09 -24.41 -2.09
N VAL A 410 18.45 -25.68 -2.23
CA VAL A 410 17.56 -26.78 -1.83
C VAL A 410 17.28 -26.72 -0.33
N GLY A 411 16.08 -26.32 0.01
CA GLY A 411 15.60 -26.18 1.39
C GLY A 411 15.50 -24.76 1.91
N GLY A 412 15.77 -23.73 1.09
CA GLY A 412 15.55 -22.37 1.52
C GLY A 412 16.23 -21.29 0.67
N LEU A 413 16.34 -20.12 1.25
CA LEU A 413 16.91 -18.93 0.66
C LEU A 413 18.12 -18.48 1.45
N VAL A 414 19.19 -18.14 0.75
CA VAL A 414 20.38 -17.52 1.32
C VAL A 414 20.52 -16.12 0.75
N PHE A 415 20.90 -15.20 1.59
CA PHE A 415 21.29 -13.87 1.16
C PHE A 415 22.58 -13.43 1.84
N ALA A 416 23.33 -12.64 1.14
CA ALA A 416 24.57 -12.04 1.60
C ALA A 416 24.33 -10.58 1.93
N THR A 417 24.95 -10.12 3.02
CA THR A 417 24.95 -8.70 3.42
C THR A 417 26.38 -8.17 3.45
N SER A 418 26.52 -6.86 3.57
CA SER A 418 27.84 -6.22 3.70
C SER A 418 28.61 -6.65 4.95
N SER A 419 27.92 -7.13 6.01
CA SER A 419 28.54 -7.51 7.27
C SER A 419 28.36 -8.99 7.67
N ALA A 420 27.26 -9.65 7.31
CA ALA A 420 27.02 -11.05 7.67
C ALA A 420 26.17 -11.77 6.61
N GLY A 421 26.51 -13.01 6.28
CA GLY A 421 25.63 -13.91 5.55
C GLY A 421 24.49 -14.35 6.47
N GLN A 422 23.26 -14.37 5.96
CA GLN A 422 22.09 -14.82 6.70
C GLN A 422 21.29 -15.84 5.87
N LEU A 423 20.62 -16.73 6.57
CA LEU A 423 19.87 -17.82 5.98
C LEU A 423 18.39 -17.67 6.32
N ILE A 424 17.54 -17.77 5.31
CA ILE A 424 16.12 -18.03 5.52
C ILE A 424 15.85 -19.49 5.21
N SER A 425 15.43 -20.27 6.18
CA SER A 425 14.90 -21.60 5.91
C SER A 425 13.38 -21.53 5.79
N GLN A 426 12.80 -22.12 4.77
CA GLN A 426 11.36 -22.33 4.64
C GLN A 426 11.01 -23.76 5.08
N PRO A 427 9.86 -23.98 5.71
CA PRO A 427 9.28 -23.26 6.84
C PRO A 427 9.95 -23.75 8.12
N SER A 428 10.93 -23.06 8.61
CA SER A 428 11.50 -23.40 9.91
C SER A 428 10.66 -22.72 10.99
N TYR A 429 10.13 -23.51 11.86
CA TYR A 429 9.33 -23.14 13.01
C TYR A 429 10.20 -22.58 14.16
N ALA A 430 11.14 -21.72 13.85
CA ALA A 430 11.82 -20.97 14.89
C ALA A 430 10.90 -19.85 15.39
N PRO A 431 10.98 -19.46 16.67
CA PRO A 431 10.13 -18.42 17.24
C PRO A 431 10.34 -17.12 16.49
N ASN A 432 9.38 -16.74 15.67
CA ASN A 432 9.39 -15.54 14.86
C ASN A 432 8.10 -14.76 15.04
N THR A 433 8.14 -13.50 14.66
CA THR A 433 6.98 -12.62 14.70
C THR A 433 6.68 -12.15 13.28
N ALA A 434 5.48 -12.42 12.80
CA ALA A 434 4.99 -11.87 11.55
C ALA A 434 4.01 -10.73 11.82
N THR A 435 4.04 -9.74 10.95
CA THR A 435 3.08 -8.63 11.00
C THR A 435 2.32 -8.52 9.69
N LEU A 436 1.05 -8.16 9.78
CA LEU A 436 0.20 -7.83 8.64
C LEU A 436 -0.61 -6.58 8.96
N THR A 437 -0.64 -5.63 8.06
CA THR A 437 -1.54 -4.47 8.09
C THR A 437 -2.54 -4.60 6.97
N THR A 438 -3.83 -4.64 7.31
CA THR A 438 -4.90 -4.68 6.30
C THR A 438 -5.03 -3.34 5.58
N SER A 439 -5.67 -3.37 4.43
CA SER A 439 -6.10 -2.15 3.76
C SER A 439 -7.14 -1.39 4.62
N TRP A 440 -7.22 -0.08 4.43
CA TRP A 440 -8.25 0.74 5.05
C TRP A 440 -9.65 0.36 4.55
N ALA A 441 -10.52 -0.03 5.46
CA ALA A 441 -11.93 -0.34 5.19
C ALA A 441 -12.79 0.91 5.30
N ARG A 442 -13.29 1.43 4.16
CA ARG A 442 -14.18 2.60 4.08
C ARG A 442 -15.66 2.23 4.00
N PHE A 443 -15.99 0.99 3.74
CA PHE A 443 -17.36 0.50 3.54
C PHE A 443 -18.10 1.23 2.40
N GLY A 444 -17.38 1.66 1.36
CA GLY A 444 -17.94 2.37 0.20
C GLY A 444 -18.37 3.82 0.46
N THR A 445 -18.10 4.39 1.62
CA THR A 445 -18.50 5.77 1.97
C THR A 445 -17.47 6.47 2.83
N THR A 446 -17.34 7.79 2.67
CA THR A 446 -16.49 8.65 3.50
C THR A 446 -17.19 9.14 4.79
N GLU A 447 -18.46 8.77 4.99
CA GLU A 447 -19.17 9.17 6.18
C GLU A 447 -18.67 8.49 7.45
N PRO A 448 -18.75 9.11 8.63
CA PRO A 448 -18.30 8.52 9.88
C PRO A 448 -19.15 7.29 10.27
N LYS A 449 -18.47 6.27 10.74
CA LYS A 449 -19.04 5.00 11.20
C LYS A 449 -18.49 4.66 12.57
N ARG A 450 -19.23 3.92 13.35
CA ARG A 450 -18.75 3.31 14.58
C ARG A 450 -18.47 1.83 14.34
N LEU A 451 -17.24 1.43 14.56
CA LEU A 451 -16.88 0.03 14.57
C LEU A 451 -17.36 -0.61 15.88
N HIS A 452 -18.10 -1.69 15.78
CA HIS A 452 -18.66 -2.37 16.95
C HIS A 452 -17.92 -3.65 17.29
N TYR A 453 -17.68 -4.50 16.29
CA TYR A 453 -17.08 -5.81 16.50
C TYR A 453 -16.07 -6.13 15.44
N ILE A 454 -15.05 -6.87 15.85
CA ILE A 454 -14.12 -7.57 14.97
C ILE A 454 -14.20 -9.05 15.30
N THR A 455 -14.29 -9.86 14.27
CA THR A 455 -14.17 -11.31 14.37
C THR A 455 -12.88 -11.75 13.70
N VAL A 456 -12.12 -12.64 14.33
CA VAL A 456 -10.87 -13.19 13.81
C VAL A 456 -10.93 -14.70 13.89
N GLU A 457 -10.64 -15.39 12.78
CA GLU A 457 -10.64 -16.83 12.67
C GLU A 457 -9.27 -17.35 12.27
N GLY A 458 -8.84 -18.46 12.86
CA GLY A 458 -7.55 -19.06 12.56
C GLY A 458 -7.24 -20.29 13.40
N ASP A 459 -6.02 -20.77 13.28
CA ASP A 459 -5.47 -21.79 14.15
C ASP A 459 -4.49 -21.12 15.13
N PHE A 460 -4.90 -21.02 16.39
CA PHE A 460 -4.17 -20.33 17.44
C PHE A 460 -3.79 -21.34 18.54
N PRO A 461 -2.64 -22.00 18.42
CA PRO A 461 -2.20 -23.00 19.40
C PRO A 461 -1.94 -22.34 20.76
N VAL A 462 -2.28 -23.04 21.84
CA VAL A 462 -1.90 -22.62 23.19
C VAL A 462 -0.43 -22.97 23.41
N VAL A 463 0.37 -21.99 23.75
CA VAL A 463 1.78 -22.20 24.04
C VAL A 463 2.09 -21.70 25.44
N GLY A 464 2.69 -22.57 26.24
CA GLY A 464 3.09 -22.23 27.61
C GLY A 464 4.22 -21.20 27.62
N GLY A 465 4.05 -20.11 28.38
CA GLY A 465 5.09 -19.11 28.60
C GLY A 465 5.10 -17.91 27.63
N VAL A 466 4.08 -17.77 26.77
CA VAL A 466 3.92 -16.62 25.88
C VAL A 466 2.70 -15.81 26.29
N ASP A 467 2.82 -14.48 26.32
CA ASP A 467 1.73 -13.60 26.72
C ASP A 467 0.57 -13.57 25.72
N SER A 468 0.86 -13.76 24.43
CA SER A 468 -0.17 -13.85 23.38
C SER A 468 0.41 -14.49 22.11
N VAL A 469 -0.42 -15.26 21.40
CA VAL A 469 -0.06 -15.86 20.09
C VAL A 469 -0.47 -14.97 18.93
N LEU A 470 -1.49 -14.14 19.11
CA LEU A 470 -1.90 -13.11 18.14
C LEU A 470 -2.30 -11.84 18.88
N THR A 471 -1.75 -10.72 18.45
CA THR A 471 -2.19 -9.38 18.83
C THR A 471 -2.92 -8.74 17.65
N VAL A 472 -4.09 -8.19 17.91
CA VAL A 472 -4.89 -7.45 16.93
C VAL A 472 -5.02 -6.00 17.40
N VAL A 473 -4.47 -5.06 16.65
CA VAL A 473 -4.64 -3.63 16.91
C VAL A 473 -5.57 -3.07 15.85
N VAL A 474 -6.62 -2.43 16.30
CA VAL A 474 -7.56 -1.70 15.44
C VAL A 474 -7.18 -0.24 15.44
N GLU A 475 -7.04 0.33 14.28
CA GLU A 475 -6.73 1.74 14.10
C GLU A 475 -7.84 2.43 13.29
N ASN A 476 -8.26 3.62 13.71
CA ASN A 476 -9.15 4.48 12.95
C ASN A 476 -8.37 5.54 12.14
N ALA A 477 -9.05 6.28 11.27
CA ALA A 477 -8.39 7.29 10.41
C ALA A 477 -7.80 8.47 11.20
N GLU A 478 -8.19 8.66 12.45
CA GLU A 478 -7.67 9.68 13.38
C GLU A 478 -6.49 9.15 14.22
N ALA A 479 -5.97 7.95 13.90
CA ALA A 479 -4.87 7.27 14.58
C ALA A 479 -5.17 6.88 16.05
N GLU A 480 -6.45 6.76 16.43
CA GLU A 480 -6.82 6.12 17.67
C GLU A 480 -6.74 4.60 17.53
N THR A 481 -6.32 3.91 18.56
CA THR A 481 -6.11 2.47 18.54
C THR A 481 -6.75 1.76 19.72
N VAL A 482 -7.17 0.51 19.49
CA VAL A 482 -7.55 -0.45 20.54
C VAL A 482 -6.88 -1.78 20.26
N GLU A 483 -6.28 -2.38 21.29
CA GLU A 483 -5.51 -3.61 21.20
C GLU A 483 -6.25 -4.79 21.85
N PHE A 484 -6.18 -5.94 21.20
CA PHE A 484 -6.71 -7.20 21.67
C PHE A 484 -5.64 -8.28 21.59
N ASN A 485 -5.50 -9.05 22.67
CA ASN A 485 -4.51 -10.13 22.78
C ASN A 485 -5.20 -11.49 22.84
N ILE A 486 -4.83 -12.40 21.94
CA ILE A 486 -5.32 -13.76 21.84
C ILE A 486 -4.28 -14.71 22.44
N MET A 487 -4.67 -15.43 23.48
CA MET A 487 -3.81 -16.39 24.18
C MET A 487 -3.81 -17.79 23.52
N GLY A 488 -4.66 -18.02 22.54
CA GLY A 488 -4.83 -19.31 21.87
C GLY A 488 -5.92 -20.22 22.49
N GLY A 489 -6.13 -21.37 21.87
CA GLY A 489 -7.07 -22.41 22.33
C GLY A 489 -8.44 -22.42 21.64
N ALA A 490 -8.89 -21.32 21.06
CA ALA A 490 -10.10 -21.26 20.22
C ALA A 490 -9.73 -20.93 18.77
N LYS A 491 -10.62 -21.27 17.84
CA LYS A 491 -10.45 -20.97 16.41
C LYS A 491 -11.10 -19.67 15.98
N ASN A 492 -11.99 -19.14 16.78
CA ASN A 492 -12.76 -17.93 16.46
C ASN A 492 -12.84 -17.03 17.70
N TYR A 493 -12.56 -15.76 17.51
CA TYR A 493 -12.61 -14.73 18.54
C TYR A 493 -13.39 -13.53 18.04
N GLU A 494 -14.30 -13.01 18.87
CA GLU A 494 -15.04 -11.78 18.62
C GLU A 494 -14.70 -10.74 19.69
N PHE A 495 -14.35 -9.54 19.27
CA PHE A 495 -13.94 -8.43 20.13
C PHE A 495 -14.85 -7.22 19.93
N SER A 496 -15.22 -6.58 21.03
CA SER A 496 -15.99 -5.33 21.02
C SER A 496 -15.06 -4.13 20.92
N CYS A 497 -15.31 -3.26 19.92
CA CYS A 497 -14.53 -2.04 19.65
C CYS A 497 -15.18 -0.78 20.19
N GLN A 498 -15.97 -0.86 21.26
CA GLN A 498 -16.75 0.28 21.80
C GLN A 498 -15.88 1.45 22.27
N GLY A 499 -14.58 1.25 22.50
CA GLY A 499 -13.64 2.30 22.91
C GLY A 499 -13.16 3.23 21.79
N LEU A 500 -13.39 2.88 20.51
CA LEU A 500 -12.99 3.71 19.38
C LEU A 500 -14.04 4.76 19.04
N ALA A 501 -13.58 5.97 18.73
CA ALA A 501 -14.43 7.02 18.18
C ALA A 501 -14.98 6.64 16.79
N ALA A 502 -16.06 7.30 16.39
CA ALA A 502 -16.59 7.15 15.04
C ALA A 502 -15.62 7.77 14.04
N SER A 503 -15.31 7.04 12.96
CA SER A 503 -14.34 7.46 11.96
C SER A 503 -14.78 7.11 10.54
N GLN A 504 -14.11 7.68 9.54
CA GLN A 504 -14.38 7.42 8.13
C GLN A 504 -13.84 6.06 7.65
N ALA A 505 -12.78 5.55 8.29
CA ALA A 505 -12.15 4.30 7.90
C ALA A 505 -11.48 3.61 9.09
N PHE A 506 -11.30 2.29 8.97
CA PHE A 506 -10.63 1.45 9.96
C PHE A 506 -9.67 0.49 9.26
N ARG A 507 -8.59 0.11 9.94
CA ARG A 507 -7.71 -0.98 9.52
C ARG A 507 -7.28 -1.83 10.72
N LEU A 508 -6.79 -3.03 10.43
CA LEU A 508 -6.29 -3.97 11.43
C LEU A 508 -4.79 -4.16 11.26
N HIS A 509 -4.09 -4.20 12.36
CA HIS A 509 -2.71 -4.64 12.43
C HIS A 509 -2.68 -5.96 13.19
N PHE A 510 -2.20 -7.00 12.56
CA PHE A 510 -2.00 -8.31 13.14
C PHE A 510 -0.54 -8.51 13.46
N THR A 511 -0.25 -9.02 14.65
CA THR A 511 1.07 -9.50 15.04
C THR A 511 0.94 -10.96 15.43
N LEU A 512 1.40 -11.87 14.57
CA LEU A 512 1.41 -13.31 14.80
C LEU A 512 2.73 -13.68 15.44
N ARG A 513 2.68 -14.47 16.52
CA ARG A 513 3.88 -14.95 17.23
C ARG A 513 3.88 -16.47 17.26
N ASP A 514 4.98 -17.06 16.79
CA ASP A 514 5.22 -18.49 16.96
C ASP A 514 5.98 -18.70 18.27
N ALA A 515 5.50 -19.62 19.06
CA ALA A 515 6.09 -19.93 20.36
C ALA A 515 7.03 -21.16 20.32
N GLY A 516 7.50 -21.55 19.17
CA GLY A 516 8.54 -22.58 19.02
C GLY A 516 8.07 -24.03 19.16
N ALA A 517 6.77 -24.28 19.09
CA ALA A 517 6.22 -25.65 19.24
C ALA A 517 6.00 -26.39 17.90
N GLY A 518 6.44 -25.84 16.78
CA GLY A 518 6.28 -26.46 15.46
C GLY A 518 4.85 -26.40 14.88
N ASN A 519 3.91 -25.81 15.62
CA ASN A 519 2.54 -25.56 15.16
C ASN A 519 2.38 -24.05 15.02
N GLY A 520 2.66 -23.52 13.83
CA GLY A 520 2.59 -22.10 13.55
C GLY A 520 1.19 -21.53 13.74
N VAL A 521 1.12 -20.26 14.14
CA VAL A 521 -0.12 -19.49 14.16
C VAL A 521 -0.56 -19.24 12.72
N LEU A 522 -1.82 -19.56 12.41
CA LEU A 522 -2.42 -19.32 11.10
C LEU A 522 -3.63 -18.39 11.24
N LEU A 523 -3.60 -17.26 10.56
CA LEU A 523 -4.76 -16.38 10.40
C LEU A 523 -5.53 -16.80 9.14
N ARG A 524 -6.80 -17.16 9.26
CA ARG A 524 -7.65 -17.61 8.15
C ARG A 524 -8.57 -16.53 7.64
N SER A 525 -9.22 -15.81 8.54
CA SER A 525 -10.11 -14.74 8.15
C SER A 525 -10.24 -13.69 9.25
N TRP A 526 -10.66 -12.50 8.82
CA TRP A 526 -11.14 -11.47 9.72
C TRP A 526 -12.40 -10.81 9.15
N GLN A 527 -13.22 -10.26 10.05
CA GLN A 527 -14.41 -9.51 9.71
C GLN A 527 -14.56 -8.30 10.64
N MET A 528 -14.88 -7.15 10.06
CA MET A 528 -15.29 -5.93 10.77
C MET A 528 -16.79 -5.72 10.63
N LYS A 529 -17.46 -5.38 11.73
CA LYS A 529 -18.88 -5.01 11.79
C LYS A 529 -19.01 -3.56 12.26
N ALA A 530 -19.49 -2.69 11.38
CA ALA A 530 -19.67 -1.26 11.65
C ALA A 530 -21.11 -0.82 11.48
N LYS A 531 -21.48 0.28 12.12
CA LYS A 531 -22.76 0.99 11.88
C LYS A 531 -22.49 2.43 11.46
N PRO A 532 -23.27 2.99 10.52
CA PRO A 532 -23.18 4.40 10.21
C PRO A 532 -23.54 5.24 11.44
N VAL A 533 -22.85 6.34 11.63
CA VAL A 533 -23.22 7.35 12.62
C VAL A 533 -24.01 8.42 11.88
N PRO A 534 -25.31 8.48 12.08
CA PRO A 534 -26.12 9.46 11.39
C PRO A 534 -25.75 10.87 11.84
N THR A 535 -25.63 11.78 10.91
CA THR A 535 -25.50 13.20 11.22
C THR A 535 -26.81 13.70 11.81
N ARG A 536 -26.77 14.30 12.97
CA ARG A 536 -27.93 14.95 13.60
C ARG A 536 -27.84 16.43 13.32
N PHE A 537 -28.98 17.02 13.03
CA PHE A 537 -29.10 18.46 12.86
C PHE A 537 -30.33 18.97 13.64
N PRO A 538 -30.23 20.14 14.24
CA PRO A 538 -31.39 20.78 14.86
C PRO A 538 -32.41 21.18 13.79
N GLU A 539 -33.65 20.81 14.02
CA GLU A 539 -34.79 21.25 13.21
C GLU A 539 -35.71 22.06 14.10
N VAL A 540 -36.10 23.23 13.62
CA VAL A 540 -36.98 24.15 14.35
C VAL A 540 -38.27 24.31 13.54
N THR A 541 -39.39 23.96 14.15
CA THR A 541 -40.71 24.18 13.58
C THR A 541 -41.32 25.40 14.21
N LEU A 542 -41.66 26.41 13.41
CA LEU A 542 -42.15 27.70 13.81
C LEU A 542 -43.55 27.93 13.28
N PRO A 543 -44.60 27.93 14.11
CA PRO A 543 -45.88 28.45 13.74
C PRO A 543 -45.84 29.99 13.85
N LEU A 544 -45.89 30.68 12.73
CA LEU A 544 -45.71 32.11 12.63
C LEU A 544 -47.04 32.81 12.30
N MET A 545 -47.31 33.92 12.96
CA MET A 545 -48.42 34.80 12.59
C MET A 545 -48.12 35.53 11.29
N CYS A 546 -49.02 35.47 10.33
CA CYS A 546 -48.86 36.08 9.02
C CYS A 546 -50.17 36.77 8.58
N TRP A 547 -50.40 37.95 9.14
CA TRP A 547 -51.61 38.74 8.90
C TRP A 547 -51.26 40.09 8.26
N ASP A 548 -52.19 40.67 7.48
CA ASP A 548 -52.04 42.02 6.93
C ASP A 548 -51.99 43.08 8.00
N ARG A 549 -52.65 42.84 9.11
CA ARG A 549 -52.61 43.69 10.28
C ARG A 549 -52.50 42.86 11.54
N GLU A 550 -51.52 43.18 12.37
CA GLU A 550 -51.22 42.53 13.62
C GLU A 550 -51.32 43.55 14.76
N THR A 551 -52.04 43.23 15.83
CA THR A 551 -52.11 44.07 17.00
C THR A 551 -51.38 43.41 18.15
N PRO A 552 -50.13 43.80 18.44
CA PRO A 552 -49.39 43.29 19.58
C PRO A 552 -50.03 43.66 20.87
N ILE A 553 -49.90 42.82 21.90
CA ILE A 553 -50.46 43.16 23.24
C ILE A 553 -49.83 44.46 23.77
N GLY A 554 -50.65 45.46 23.99
CA GLY A 554 -50.22 46.77 24.52
C GLY A 554 -49.54 47.68 23.50
N GLN A 555 -49.64 47.39 22.20
CA GLN A 555 -49.01 48.19 21.14
C GLN A 555 -49.99 48.57 20.02
N PRO A 556 -49.69 49.65 19.24
CA PRO A 556 -50.51 50.01 18.09
C PRO A 556 -50.47 48.91 17.00
N GLU A 557 -51.54 48.85 16.21
CA GLU A 557 -51.65 47.94 15.05
C GLU A 557 -50.51 48.18 14.09
N VAL A 558 -49.86 47.05 13.66
CA VAL A 558 -48.75 47.05 12.73
C VAL A 558 -49.17 46.31 11.46
N GLY A 559 -48.76 46.83 10.30
CA GLY A 559 -48.98 46.23 8.99
C GLY A 559 -49.77 47.11 8.04
N TYR A 560 -49.96 46.63 6.85
CA TYR A 560 -50.67 47.26 5.74
C TYR A 560 -51.37 46.20 4.90
N LEU A 561 -52.19 46.57 3.94
CA LEU A 561 -52.81 45.63 3.01
C LEU A 561 -51.72 44.98 2.12
N GLY A 562 -51.56 43.68 2.23
CA GLY A 562 -50.49 42.92 1.57
C GLY A 562 -49.26 42.61 2.45
N TYR A 563 -49.25 43.04 3.73
CA TYR A 563 -48.14 42.78 4.66
C TYR A 563 -47.89 41.29 4.87
N ALA A 564 -48.94 40.47 4.95
CA ALA A 564 -48.84 39.02 5.04
C ALA A 564 -48.16 38.43 3.80
N ARG A 565 -48.57 38.89 2.60
CA ARG A 565 -48.02 38.44 1.33
C ARG A 565 -46.53 38.81 1.17
N ASP A 566 -46.15 40.02 1.56
CA ASP A 566 -44.79 40.54 1.43
C ASP A 566 -43.79 39.82 2.36
N ARG A 567 -44.28 39.20 3.43
CA ARG A 567 -43.49 38.33 4.29
C ARG A 567 -43.47 36.87 3.83
N PHE A 568 -44.58 36.33 3.36
CA PHE A 568 -44.74 34.95 2.99
C PHE A 568 -44.01 34.61 1.66
N LEU A 569 -44.19 35.43 0.61
CA LEU A 569 -43.59 35.11 -0.71
C LEU A 569 -42.08 35.05 -0.72
N PRO A 570 -41.33 36.00 -0.09
CA PRO A 570 -39.88 35.89 -0.01
C PRO A 570 -39.45 34.65 0.77
N LEU A 571 -40.12 34.28 1.84
CA LEU A 571 -39.81 33.11 2.62
C LEU A 571 -40.06 31.80 1.82
N GLN A 572 -41.14 31.76 1.06
CA GLN A 572 -41.42 30.65 0.16
C GLN A 572 -40.37 30.53 -0.98
N ALA A 573 -39.86 31.68 -1.46
CA ALA A 573 -38.77 31.69 -2.45
C ALA A 573 -37.47 31.17 -1.85
N LEU A 574 -37.15 31.48 -0.61
CA LEU A 574 -36.02 30.90 0.11
C LEU A 574 -36.14 29.38 0.27
N ALA A 575 -37.31 28.90 0.67
CA ALA A 575 -37.56 27.45 0.76
C ALA A 575 -37.42 26.71 -0.57
N ARG A 576 -37.73 27.36 -1.71
CA ARG A 576 -37.56 26.75 -3.03
C ARG A 576 -36.10 26.69 -3.52
N ARG A 577 -35.23 27.56 -2.97
CA ARG A 577 -33.84 27.69 -3.41
C ARG A 577 -32.89 26.98 -2.47
N SER A 578 -33.36 26.46 -1.33
CA SER A 578 -32.52 25.85 -0.30
C SER A 578 -31.35 26.76 0.13
N GLU A 579 -31.62 28.08 0.20
CA GLU A 579 -30.60 29.07 0.59
C GLU A 579 -30.46 29.14 2.11
N GLN A 580 -29.20 29.23 2.56
CA GLN A 580 -28.92 29.46 3.99
C GLN A 580 -29.22 30.90 4.37
N VAL A 581 -29.95 31.07 5.45
CA VAL A 581 -30.33 32.38 5.99
C VAL A 581 -29.96 32.51 7.47
N THR A 582 -29.69 33.73 7.90
CA THR A 582 -29.52 34.02 9.31
C THR A 582 -30.89 34.07 9.98
N VAL A 583 -31.04 33.29 11.03
CA VAL A 583 -32.22 33.32 11.92
C VAL A 583 -31.83 33.98 13.24
N GLN A 584 -32.58 34.99 13.62
CA GLN A 584 -32.49 35.62 14.94
C GLN A 584 -33.70 35.17 15.75
N ASP A 585 -33.49 34.26 16.65
CA ASP A 585 -34.51 33.81 17.59
C ASP A 585 -34.43 34.67 18.87
N ARG A 586 -35.34 35.60 19.02
CA ARG A 586 -35.37 36.49 20.14
C ARG A 586 -36.04 35.87 21.38
N VAL A 587 -36.79 34.79 21.19
CA VAL A 587 -37.40 34.03 22.28
C VAL A 587 -36.30 33.31 23.07
N LEU A 588 -35.38 32.66 22.37
CA LEU A 588 -34.21 31.98 22.98
C LEU A 588 -32.99 32.90 23.14
N GLY A 589 -32.97 34.08 22.51
CA GLY A 589 -31.83 35.00 22.54
C GLY A 589 -30.63 34.50 21.74
N ILE A 590 -30.82 33.65 20.71
CA ILE A 590 -29.77 33.05 19.89
C ILE A 590 -29.89 33.46 18.42
N ASN A 591 -28.72 33.46 17.74
CA ASN A 591 -28.62 33.64 16.30
C ASN A 591 -27.95 32.41 15.71
N TYR A 592 -28.50 31.87 14.61
CA TYR A 592 -27.94 30.71 13.91
C TYR A 592 -28.19 30.80 12.42
N GLN A 593 -27.43 29.99 11.66
CA GLN A 593 -27.66 29.79 10.23
C GLN A 593 -28.62 28.62 10.05
N ALA A 594 -29.57 28.76 9.15
CA ALA A 594 -30.52 27.70 8.84
C ALA A 594 -30.92 27.73 7.36
N GLU A 595 -31.30 26.57 6.84
CA GLU A 595 -31.99 26.41 5.58
C GLU A 595 -33.49 26.36 5.83
N VAL A 596 -34.25 27.09 5.05
CA VAL A 596 -35.71 27.02 5.09
C VAL A 596 -36.16 25.81 4.30
N THR A 597 -36.48 24.71 4.96
CA THR A 597 -36.87 23.47 4.28
C THR A 597 -38.34 23.45 3.86
N ARG A 598 -39.18 24.16 4.60
CA ARG A 598 -40.62 24.25 4.34
C ARG A 598 -41.17 25.59 4.79
N ALA A 599 -42.04 26.17 3.95
CA ALA A 599 -42.85 27.34 4.31
C ALA A 599 -44.28 27.10 3.78
N GLN A 600 -45.20 26.79 4.67
CA GLN A 600 -46.58 26.47 4.36
C GLN A 600 -47.53 27.46 4.98
N PHE A 601 -48.23 28.21 4.14
CA PHE A 601 -49.24 29.16 4.59
C PHE A 601 -50.63 28.51 4.66
N ARG A 602 -51.31 28.64 5.79
CA ARG A 602 -52.68 28.21 5.99
C ARG A 602 -53.54 29.46 6.23
N GLN A 603 -54.41 29.77 5.28
CA GLN A 603 -55.32 30.89 5.40
C GLN A 603 -56.44 30.58 6.42
N ASP A 604 -56.69 31.50 7.30
CA ASP A 604 -57.78 31.39 8.27
C ASP A 604 -59.11 31.83 7.64
N VAL A 605 -60.05 30.90 7.52
CA VAL A 605 -61.28 31.08 6.76
C VAL A 605 -62.35 31.88 7.53
N GLY A 606 -62.16 32.12 8.84
CA GLY A 606 -63.18 32.71 9.72
C GLY A 606 -63.31 34.24 9.68
N LEU A 607 -62.44 34.99 9.00
CA LEU A 607 -62.34 36.47 9.12
C LEU A 607 -62.63 37.20 7.78
N SER A 608 -63.39 36.64 6.89
CA SER A 608 -63.69 37.23 5.57
C SER A 608 -64.57 38.50 5.65
N ALA A 609 -65.12 38.87 6.81
CA ALA A 609 -66.00 40.05 7.00
C ALA A 609 -65.24 41.36 7.15
N SER A 610 -63.93 41.44 7.29
CA SER A 610 -63.16 42.62 7.62
C SER A 610 -62.02 43.03 6.69
N ASN A 611 -62.02 42.58 5.46
CA ASN A 611 -60.89 42.82 4.47
C ASN A 611 -59.50 42.55 5.04
N LYS A 612 -59.32 41.63 5.98
CA LYS A 612 -58.06 41.24 6.55
C LYS A 612 -57.67 39.90 5.93
N PHE A 613 -56.64 39.90 5.09
CA PHE A 613 -56.01 38.69 4.63
C PHE A 613 -54.97 38.25 5.69
N GLY A 614 -54.94 36.94 6.02
CA GLY A 614 -53.99 36.42 6.95
C GLY A 614 -54.23 34.96 7.35
N GLY A 615 -53.34 34.44 8.13
CA GLY A 615 -53.35 33.08 8.61
C GLY A 615 -52.09 32.71 9.36
N THR A 616 -51.88 31.43 9.55
CA THR A 616 -50.67 30.86 10.16
C THR A 616 -49.71 30.38 9.08
N LEU A 617 -48.46 30.71 9.26
CA LEU A 617 -47.34 30.25 8.41
C LEU A 617 -46.50 29.25 9.19
N ASN A 618 -46.60 28.00 8.83
CA ASN A 618 -45.72 26.97 9.41
C ASN A 618 -44.41 26.90 8.63
N VAL A 619 -43.31 27.14 9.32
CA VAL A 619 -41.95 27.16 8.80
C VAL A 619 -41.13 26.07 9.47
N ILE A 620 -40.42 25.29 8.67
CA ILE A 620 -39.45 24.32 9.16
C ILE A 620 -38.06 24.82 8.76
N LEU A 621 -37.21 25.00 9.76
CA LEU A 621 -35.82 25.42 9.61
C LEU A 621 -34.90 24.29 9.99
N LYS A 622 -33.96 23.98 9.11
CA LYS A 622 -32.85 23.04 9.36
C LYS A 622 -31.62 23.87 9.70
N GLN A 623 -31.14 23.78 10.91
CA GLN A 623 -29.89 24.44 11.29
C GLN A 623 -28.70 23.78 10.59
N VAL A 624 -27.80 24.62 10.05
CA VAL A 624 -26.62 24.17 9.29
C VAL A 624 -25.38 24.27 10.16
#